data_03416f82cffd17a75520dbce38b066de
#
_entry.id   03416f82cffd17a75520dbce38b066de
#
_cell.length_a   1.000
_cell.length_b   1.000
_cell.length_c   1.000
_cell.angle_alpha   90.00
_cell.angle_beta   90.00
_cell.angle_gamma   90.00
#
_symmetry.space_group_name_H-M   'P 1'
#
loop_
_entity.id
_entity.type
_entity.pdbx_description
1 polymer ?
#
loop_
_entity_poly.entity_id
_entity_poly.type
_entity_poly.pdbx_seq_one_letter_code
_entity_poly.pdbx_strand_id
1 'polypeptide(L)'
;MRVDGLRRVPAVVAMLATAALLTGCGGGDEGSADDGGTGGAAEGSAKGTQEKAGGPLDAAALESAAVAEADLPDYTFTVFKQGTVLGSKGEPADPAVCQPMEDIRLRSPEPEPAAAAARSVHPKTDTKATTIELYAYDRAADAGELLTRVREATKSCTGYKDDLGLQPTVTALPDPDPGPGDEAVAFKRESSGTAFWYRVVRSGSNVAVFGWQGLAAHKSAGVVPDEVITVQLKKLKKLTETAGTG
;
A
#
# COMPACT_ATOMS: atom_id res chain seq x y z
N MET A 1 0.91 -44.21 -28.73
CA MET A 1 0.75 -44.85 -27.39
C MET A 1 -0.33 -44.11 -26.65
N ARG A 2 -1.44 -44.78 -26.39
CA ARG A 2 -2.56 -44.27 -25.59
C ARG A 2 -2.26 -44.48 -24.13
N VAL A 3 -2.55 -43.52 -23.26
CA VAL A 3 -2.85 -43.77 -21.83
C VAL A 3 -3.97 -42.82 -21.39
N ASP A 4 -5.16 -43.38 -21.30
CA ASP A 4 -6.31 -42.86 -20.60
C ASP A 4 -6.08 -42.95 -19.09
N GLY A 5 -6.52 -41.97 -18.35
CA GLY A 5 -6.46 -41.95 -16.88
C GLY A 5 -7.38 -40.90 -16.26
N LEU A 6 -8.69 -40.99 -16.52
CA LEU A 6 -9.70 -40.27 -15.74
C LEU A 6 -9.78 -40.87 -14.34
N ARG A 7 -9.46 -40.11 -13.30
CA ARG A 7 -9.88 -40.39 -11.92
C ARG A 7 -10.90 -39.34 -11.49
N ARG A 8 -12.14 -39.79 -11.40
CA ARG A 8 -13.26 -39.09 -10.75
C ARG A 8 -13.06 -39.18 -9.22
N VAL A 9 -13.22 -38.09 -8.51
CA VAL A 9 -13.33 -38.04 -7.07
C VAL A 9 -14.72 -37.50 -6.71
N PRO A 10 -15.49 -38.15 -5.82
CA PRO A 10 -16.86 -37.77 -5.52
C PRO A 10 -16.96 -36.59 -4.56
N ALA A 11 -17.99 -35.78 -4.77
CA ALA A 11 -18.44 -34.71 -3.91
C ALA A 11 -19.01 -35.29 -2.60
N VAL A 12 -18.61 -34.70 -1.49
CA VAL A 12 -19.29 -34.86 -0.20
C VAL A 12 -19.88 -33.51 0.19
N VAL A 13 -21.18 -33.44 0.15
CA VAL A 13 -22.02 -32.36 0.69
C VAL A 13 -22.22 -32.64 2.16
N ALA A 14 -21.91 -31.72 3.04
CA ALA A 14 -22.34 -31.71 4.43
C ALA A 14 -22.93 -30.32 4.75
N MET A 15 -24.26 -30.29 4.82
CA MET A 15 -25.04 -29.21 5.44
C MET A 15 -24.98 -29.35 6.96
N LEU A 16 -24.76 -28.24 7.64
CA LEU A 16 -25.18 -28.07 9.04
C LEU A 16 -25.58 -26.62 9.26
N ALA A 17 -26.88 -26.43 9.39
CA ALA A 17 -27.51 -25.20 9.85
C ALA A 17 -27.60 -25.23 11.38
N THR A 18 -27.22 -24.15 12.05
CA THR A 18 -27.66 -23.86 13.44
C THR A 18 -27.88 -22.36 13.60
N ALA A 19 -29.15 -22.02 13.75
CA ALA A 19 -29.64 -20.73 14.19
C ALA A 19 -29.60 -20.66 15.71
N ALA A 20 -29.12 -19.54 16.28
CA ALA A 20 -29.38 -19.18 17.67
C ALA A 20 -29.69 -17.70 17.76
N LEU A 21 -30.97 -17.41 17.97
CA LEU A 21 -31.51 -16.13 18.37
C LEU A 21 -31.33 -15.97 19.89
N LEU A 22 -30.76 -14.86 20.34
CA LEU A 22 -30.87 -14.40 21.73
C LEU A 22 -31.16 -12.90 21.73
N THR A 23 -32.42 -12.60 21.88
CA THR A 23 -32.97 -11.32 22.31
C THR A 23 -32.73 -11.16 23.81
N GLY A 24 -32.17 -10.03 24.23
CA GLY A 24 -32.04 -9.62 25.62
C GLY A 24 -32.34 -8.13 25.74
N CYS A 25 -33.61 -7.84 26.02
CA CYS A 25 -34.12 -6.52 26.42
C CYS A 25 -34.29 -6.51 27.96
N GLY A 26 -33.88 -5.46 28.64
CA GLY A 26 -34.14 -5.14 30.02
C GLY A 26 -33.40 -3.84 30.37
N GLY A 27 -33.95 -2.77 30.70
CA GLY A 27 -35.17 -2.23 31.25
C GLY A 27 -35.11 -1.96 32.76
N GLY A 28 -35.08 -0.64 33.16
CA GLY A 28 -35.39 -0.14 34.49
C GLY A 28 -34.20 -0.05 35.47
N ASP A 29 -34.07 0.83 36.46
CA ASP A 29 -34.97 1.86 37.01
C ASP A 29 -34.15 2.79 37.91
N GLU A 30 -34.71 3.86 38.25
CA GLU A 30 -34.29 4.97 39.08
C GLU A 30 -33.71 4.63 40.46
N GLY A 31 -32.85 5.48 40.99
CA GLY A 31 -32.46 5.47 42.40
C GLY A 31 -31.48 6.60 42.76
N SER A 32 -32.02 7.62 43.39
CA SER A 32 -31.42 8.84 43.94
C SER A 32 -30.33 8.66 45.01
N ALA A 33 -29.55 9.72 45.09
CA ALA A 33 -29.03 10.44 46.28
C ALA A 33 -27.71 10.02 46.92
N ASP A 34 -26.83 10.93 46.89
CA ASP A 34 -26.12 11.69 47.95
C ASP A 34 -24.73 11.25 48.41
N ASP A 35 -23.97 12.30 48.53
CA ASP A 35 -22.91 12.65 49.47
C ASP A 35 -21.42 12.32 49.19
N GLY A 36 -20.70 13.38 48.99
CA GLY A 36 -19.48 13.79 49.68
C GLY A 36 -18.16 13.06 49.39
N GLY A 37 -17.22 13.75 48.73
CA GLY A 37 -15.82 13.31 48.81
C GLY A 37 -14.87 14.05 47.86
N THR A 38 -14.33 15.17 48.30
CA THR A 38 -13.17 15.88 47.77
C THR A 38 -11.96 14.98 47.54
N GLY A 39 -11.36 15.06 46.35
CA GLY A 39 -10.04 14.45 46.08
C GLY A 39 -9.57 14.80 44.69
N GLY A 40 -8.88 15.94 44.54
CA GLY A 40 -8.29 16.35 43.25
C GLY A 40 -7.17 15.44 42.84
N ALA A 41 -7.25 14.94 41.63
CA ALA A 41 -6.10 14.52 40.83
C ALA A 41 -6.29 15.10 39.44
N ALA A 42 -5.46 16.07 39.09
CA ALA A 42 -5.38 16.63 37.79
C ALA A 42 -4.75 15.57 36.87
N GLU A 43 -5.57 14.78 36.20
CA GLU A 43 -5.14 14.04 35.02
C GLU A 43 -5.08 15.03 33.88
N GLY A 44 -3.83 15.39 33.56
CA GLY A 44 -3.50 16.11 32.35
C GLY A 44 -3.92 15.29 31.14
N SER A 45 -5.11 15.58 30.60
CA SER A 45 -5.47 15.17 29.24
C SER A 45 -4.44 15.80 28.31
N ALA A 46 -3.45 15.01 27.95
CA ALA A 46 -2.68 15.26 26.75
C ALA A 46 -3.68 15.28 25.59
N LYS A 47 -4.04 16.47 25.19
CA LYS A 47 -4.80 16.75 23.99
C LYS A 47 -3.90 16.35 22.82
N GLY A 48 -3.85 15.04 22.53
CA GLY A 48 -3.32 14.53 21.30
C GLY A 48 -4.11 15.22 20.20
N THR A 49 -3.41 16.03 19.42
CA THR A 49 -3.92 16.58 18.18
C THR A 49 -4.24 15.38 17.31
N GLN A 50 -5.47 14.91 17.37
CA GLN A 50 -5.99 13.93 16.43
C GLN A 50 -5.99 14.66 15.09
N GLU A 51 -4.93 14.49 14.31
CA GLU A 51 -4.96 14.82 12.89
C GLU A 51 -6.17 14.11 12.32
N LYS A 52 -7.13 14.89 11.85
CA LYS A 52 -8.33 14.42 11.18
C LYS A 52 -7.89 13.89 9.82
N ALA A 53 -7.27 12.73 9.81
CA ALA A 53 -6.94 12.02 8.59
C ALA A 53 -8.25 11.77 7.85
N GLY A 54 -8.33 12.19 6.60
CA GLY A 54 -9.45 11.87 5.72
C GLY A 54 -9.66 10.36 5.72
N GLY A 55 -10.93 9.93 5.68
CA GLY A 55 -11.27 8.50 5.65
C GLY A 55 -10.62 7.76 4.49
N PRO A 56 -10.59 6.41 4.55
CA PRO A 56 -10.03 5.60 3.49
C PRO A 56 -10.76 5.84 2.17
N LEU A 57 -10.00 5.89 1.08
CA LEU A 57 -10.57 5.97 -0.27
C LEU A 57 -11.08 4.59 -0.67
N ASP A 58 -12.30 4.48 -1.14
CA ASP A 58 -12.77 3.27 -1.79
C ASP A 58 -12.10 3.09 -3.18
N ALA A 59 -12.35 1.96 -3.82
CA ALA A 59 -11.72 1.63 -5.10
C ALA A 59 -12.03 2.65 -6.21
N ALA A 60 -13.23 3.23 -6.24
CA ALA A 60 -13.62 4.21 -7.25
C ALA A 60 -12.98 5.57 -6.99
N ALA A 61 -12.93 6.00 -5.73
CA ALA A 61 -12.25 7.21 -5.31
C ALA A 61 -10.74 7.11 -5.54
N LEU A 62 -10.13 5.96 -5.22
CA LEU A 62 -8.72 5.71 -5.47
C LEU A 62 -8.36 5.70 -6.96
N GLU A 63 -9.23 5.13 -7.80
CA GLU A 63 -9.11 5.19 -9.26
C GLU A 63 -9.18 6.62 -9.78
N SER A 64 -10.06 7.45 -9.21
CA SER A 64 -10.17 8.87 -9.52
C SER A 64 -8.98 9.68 -9.00
N ALA A 65 -8.32 9.22 -7.93
CA ALA A 65 -7.10 9.79 -7.38
C ALA A 65 -5.87 9.52 -8.25
N ALA A 66 -5.90 8.48 -9.08
CA ALA A 66 -4.80 8.20 -9.99
C ALA A 66 -4.67 9.29 -11.08
N VAL A 67 -3.43 9.60 -11.46
CA VAL A 67 -3.16 10.57 -12.56
C VAL A 67 -3.76 10.10 -13.88
N ALA A 68 -4.17 11.07 -14.67
CA ALA A 68 -4.74 10.88 -16.00
C ALA A 68 -4.11 11.84 -17.02
N GLU A 69 -4.44 11.72 -18.30
CA GLU A 69 -3.89 12.53 -19.37
C GLU A 69 -4.11 14.03 -19.15
N ALA A 70 -5.25 14.42 -18.57
CA ALA A 70 -5.53 15.81 -18.24
C ALA A 70 -4.59 16.39 -17.15
N ASP A 71 -4.03 15.55 -16.29
CA ASP A 71 -3.12 15.97 -15.23
C ASP A 71 -1.66 16.11 -15.73
N LEU A 72 -1.29 15.30 -16.73
CA LEU A 72 0.06 15.20 -17.30
C LEU A 72 -0.03 15.08 -18.84
N PRO A 73 -0.27 16.18 -19.57
CA PRO A 73 -0.56 16.16 -21.00
C PRO A 73 0.59 15.66 -21.87
N ASP A 74 1.84 15.71 -21.38
CA ASP A 74 3.03 15.24 -22.10
C ASP A 74 3.30 13.74 -21.90
N TYR A 75 2.38 13.02 -21.27
CA TYR A 75 2.49 11.60 -20.98
C TYR A 75 1.36 10.80 -21.63
N THR A 76 1.63 9.53 -21.89
CA THR A 76 0.63 8.51 -22.21
C THR A 76 0.43 7.58 -21.02
N PHE A 77 -0.75 6.99 -20.92
CA PHE A 77 -1.15 6.20 -19.74
C PHE A 77 -1.64 4.82 -20.16
N THR A 78 -1.26 3.82 -19.39
CA THR A 78 -1.89 2.50 -19.39
C THR A 78 -2.54 2.28 -18.04
N VAL A 79 -3.85 2.06 -18.05
CA VAL A 79 -4.65 1.78 -16.84
C VAL A 79 -4.60 0.29 -16.56
N PHE A 80 -4.25 -0.09 -15.35
CA PHE A 80 -4.39 -1.48 -14.90
C PHE A 80 -5.85 -1.77 -14.56
N LYS A 81 -6.36 -2.88 -15.06
CA LYS A 81 -7.73 -3.25 -14.78
C LYS A 81 -7.93 -3.47 -13.28
N GLN A 82 -8.99 -2.87 -12.72
CA GLN A 82 -9.37 -3.08 -11.33
C GLN A 82 -9.51 -4.59 -11.02
N GLY A 83 -9.06 -5.02 -9.84
CA GLY A 83 -9.00 -6.43 -9.46
C GLY A 83 -7.78 -7.20 -10.01
N THR A 84 -6.93 -6.55 -10.85
CA THR A 84 -5.65 -7.11 -11.30
C THR A 84 -4.45 -6.29 -10.82
N VAL A 85 -4.69 -5.26 -10.01
CA VAL A 85 -3.63 -4.39 -9.48
C VAL A 85 -2.82 -5.11 -8.42
N LEU A 86 -3.50 -5.73 -7.45
CA LEU A 86 -2.83 -6.56 -6.45
C LEU A 86 -2.36 -7.86 -7.09
N GLY A 87 -1.12 -8.21 -6.82
CA GLY A 87 -0.54 -9.48 -7.22
C GLY A 87 -0.82 -10.58 -6.20
N SER A 88 -0.40 -11.78 -6.54
CA SER A 88 -0.40 -12.90 -5.59
C SER A 88 0.91 -12.91 -4.79
N LYS A 89 0.84 -13.35 -3.55
CA LYS A 89 2.04 -13.66 -2.78
C LYS A 89 2.81 -14.76 -3.49
N GLY A 90 4.12 -14.54 -3.66
CA GLY A 90 5.04 -15.54 -4.17
C GLY A 90 5.60 -16.44 -3.06
N GLU A 91 6.62 -17.19 -3.39
CA GLU A 91 7.45 -17.87 -2.38
C GLU A 91 8.08 -16.82 -1.45
N PRO A 92 8.21 -17.13 -0.15
CA PRO A 92 8.84 -16.20 0.79
C PRO A 92 10.26 -15.81 0.38
N ALA A 93 10.61 -14.54 0.58
CA ALA A 93 11.98 -14.08 0.39
C ALA A 93 12.94 -14.75 1.39
N ASP A 94 14.13 -15.11 0.92
CA ASP A 94 15.17 -15.66 1.77
C ASP A 94 16.45 -14.79 1.65
N PRO A 95 16.87 -14.09 2.72
CA PRO A 95 16.30 -14.08 4.08
C PRO A 95 14.99 -13.32 4.22
N ALA A 96 14.15 -13.73 5.19
CA ALA A 96 12.82 -13.19 5.42
C ALA A 96 12.77 -11.68 5.74
N VAL A 97 13.87 -11.08 6.20
CA VAL A 97 13.97 -9.63 6.41
C VAL A 97 13.77 -8.83 5.12
N CYS A 98 13.97 -9.45 3.96
CA CYS A 98 13.76 -8.85 2.64
C CYS A 98 12.32 -8.97 2.13
N GLN A 99 11.42 -9.65 2.86
CA GLN A 99 10.04 -9.86 2.41
C GLN A 99 9.30 -8.57 2.02
N PRO A 100 9.43 -7.44 2.75
CA PRO A 100 8.76 -6.20 2.34
C PRO A 100 9.17 -5.67 0.96
N MET A 101 10.40 -5.96 0.51
CA MET A 101 10.87 -5.58 -0.83
C MET A 101 10.23 -6.46 -1.91
N GLU A 102 10.08 -7.75 -1.60
CA GLU A 102 9.42 -8.70 -2.48
C GLU A 102 7.93 -8.42 -2.57
N ASP A 103 7.28 -8.10 -1.46
CA ASP A 103 5.87 -7.71 -1.40
C ASP A 103 5.58 -6.47 -2.29
N ILE A 104 6.44 -5.45 -2.26
CA ILE A 104 6.34 -4.30 -3.16
C ILE A 104 6.51 -4.73 -4.62
N ARG A 105 7.49 -5.57 -4.94
CA ARG A 105 7.71 -6.07 -6.30
C ARG A 105 6.50 -6.85 -6.82
N LEU A 106 5.91 -7.67 -5.99
CA LEU A 106 4.77 -8.53 -6.32
C LEU A 106 3.43 -7.78 -6.28
N ARG A 107 3.41 -6.53 -5.82
CA ARG A 107 2.18 -5.77 -5.59
C ARG A 107 1.23 -6.47 -4.60
N SER A 108 1.81 -7.08 -3.60
CA SER A 108 1.11 -7.77 -2.50
C SER A 108 1.53 -7.23 -1.13
N PRO A 109 1.40 -5.90 -0.91
CA PRO A 109 1.92 -5.27 0.30
C PRO A 109 1.25 -5.81 1.56
N GLU A 110 2.01 -5.82 2.66
CA GLU A 110 1.55 -6.14 4.00
C GLU A 110 1.74 -4.91 4.91
N PRO A 111 0.68 -4.46 5.59
CA PRO A 111 -0.69 -4.98 5.61
C PRO A 111 -1.39 -4.94 4.24
N GLU A 112 -2.40 -5.82 4.05
CA GLU A 112 -3.19 -5.85 2.82
C GLU A 112 -4.07 -4.59 2.73
N PRO A 113 -4.05 -3.84 1.59
CA PRO A 113 -4.86 -2.66 1.41
C PRO A 113 -6.33 -3.02 1.12
N ALA A 114 -7.26 -2.18 1.56
CA ALA A 114 -8.69 -2.29 1.29
C ALA A 114 -9.02 -2.02 -0.19
N ALA A 115 -8.23 -1.18 -0.86
CA ALA A 115 -8.38 -0.89 -2.29
C ALA A 115 -7.02 -0.60 -2.94
N ALA A 116 -6.94 -0.86 -4.25
CA ALA A 116 -5.75 -0.58 -5.05
C ALA A 116 -6.10 -0.06 -6.44
N ALA A 117 -5.27 0.86 -6.97
CA ALA A 117 -5.32 1.33 -8.35
C ALA A 117 -3.90 1.44 -8.90
N ALA A 118 -3.70 1.28 -10.20
CA ALA A 118 -2.38 1.42 -10.79
C ALA A 118 -2.43 2.02 -12.20
N ARG A 119 -1.31 2.71 -12.55
CA ARG A 119 -1.04 3.28 -13.86
C ARG A 119 0.38 2.98 -14.27
N SER A 120 0.58 2.77 -15.57
CA SER A 120 1.89 2.92 -16.20
C SER A 120 1.89 4.24 -16.97
N VAL A 121 2.87 5.07 -16.70
CA VAL A 121 2.97 6.45 -17.22
C VAL A 121 4.24 6.56 -18.06
N HIS A 122 4.11 6.98 -19.31
CA HIS A 122 5.21 7.07 -20.27
C HIS A 122 5.30 8.49 -20.82
N PRO A 123 6.46 9.17 -20.75
CA PRO A 123 6.66 10.40 -21.48
C PRO A 123 6.43 10.18 -22.98
N LYS A 124 5.73 11.10 -23.67
CA LYS A 124 5.51 11.00 -25.13
C LYS A 124 6.81 11.01 -25.93
N THR A 125 7.90 11.50 -25.34
CA THR A 125 9.22 11.63 -25.95
C THR A 125 10.23 10.56 -25.55
N ASP A 126 9.86 9.64 -24.64
CA ASP A 126 10.75 8.59 -24.13
C ASP A 126 9.95 7.27 -23.98
N THR A 127 10.66 6.15 -24.07
CA THR A 127 10.08 4.81 -23.88
C THR A 127 10.10 4.33 -22.41
N LYS A 128 10.69 5.12 -21.51
CA LYS A 128 10.79 4.76 -20.11
C LYS A 128 9.44 4.89 -19.42
N ALA A 129 9.05 3.83 -18.73
CA ALA A 129 7.81 3.79 -17.98
C ALA A 129 8.04 4.05 -16.49
N THR A 130 7.13 4.80 -15.88
CA THR A 130 6.94 4.84 -14.45
C THR A 130 5.67 4.08 -14.11
N THR A 131 5.74 3.08 -13.24
CA THR A 131 4.56 2.46 -12.66
C THR A 131 4.18 3.25 -11.40
N ILE A 132 2.92 3.59 -11.27
CA ILE A 132 2.33 4.20 -10.08
C ILE A 132 1.30 3.22 -9.55
N GLU A 133 1.46 2.82 -8.30
CA GLU A 133 0.53 1.97 -7.58
C GLU A 133 0.00 2.76 -6.39
N LEU A 134 -1.31 2.78 -6.23
CA LEU A 134 -1.99 3.45 -5.13
C LEU A 134 -2.68 2.40 -4.27
N TYR A 135 -2.47 2.47 -2.98
CA TYR A 135 -3.05 1.61 -1.97
C TYR A 135 -3.81 2.43 -0.95
N ALA A 136 -5.05 2.08 -0.68
CA ALA A 136 -5.85 2.68 0.40
C ALA A 136 -6.03 1.67 1.53
N TYR A 137 -5.83 2.12 2.76
CA TYR A 137 -5.96 1.34 3.98
C TYR A 137 -7.11 1.89 4.82
N ASP A 138 -7.77 1.04 5.59
CA ASP A 138 -8.84 1.46 6.50
C ASP A 138 -8.33 2.39 7.61
N ARG A 139 -7.05 2.27 7.97
CA ARG A 139 -6.41 3.06 9.03
C ARG A 139 -5.07 3.63 8.55
N ALA A 140 -4.79 4.86 8.94
CA ALA A 140 -3.49 5.49 8.69
C ALA A 140 -2.32 4.72 9.34
N ALA A 141 -2.60 4.00 10.45
CA ALA A 141 -1.61 3.15 11.11
C ALA A 141 -1.13 1.99 10.20
N ASP A 142 -2.04 1.38 9.42
CA ASP A 142 -1.68 0.28 8.51
C ASP A 142 -0.81 0.79 7.34
N ALA A 143 -1.14 1.98 6.81
CA ALA A 143 -0.29 2.65 5.82
C ALA A 143 1.10 2.99 6.38
N GLY A 144 1.17 3.45 7.64
CA GLY A 144 2.43 3.72 8.35
C GLY A 144 3.22 2.44 8.63
N GLU A 145 2.54 1.33 8.94
CA GLU A 145 3.17 0.03 9.15
C GLU A 145 3.88 -0.44 7.87
N LEU A 146 3.25 -0.33 6.70
CA LEU A 146 3.91 -0.68 5.44
C LEU A 146 5.23 0.09 5.27
N LEU A 147 5.22 1.42 5.45
CA LEU A 147 6.45 2.21 5.31
C LEU A 147 7.50 1.83 6.35
N THR A 148 7.08 1.56 7.58
CA THR A 148 7.98 1.12 8.66
C THR A 148 8.64 -0.20 8.28
N ARG A 149 7.88 -1.19 7.82
CA ARG A 149 8.42 -2.50 7.39
C ARG A 149 9.41 -2.35 6.22
N VAL A 150 9.07 -1.54 5.21
CA VAL A 150 10.00 -1.28 4.10
C VAL A 150 11.25 -0.58 4.58
N ARG A 151 11.16 0.44 5.45
CA ARG A 151 12.29 1.18 6.00
C ARG A 151 13.20 0.27 6.87
N GLU A 152 12.62 -0.59 7.70
CA GLU A 152 13.42 -1.54 8.49
C GLU A 152 14.12 -2.56 7.57
N ALA A 153 13.42 -3.05 6.54
CA ALA A 153 14.04 -3.95 5.58
C ALA A 153 15.20 -3.28 4.82
N THR A 154 15.12 -1.99 4.46
CA THR A 154 16.24 -1.30 3.78
C THR A 154 17.52 -1.23 4.61
N LYS A 155 17.43 -1.33 5.94
CA LYS A 155 18.60 -1.28 6.83
C LYS A 155 19.42 -2.57 6.82
N SER A 156 18.80 -3.71 6.52
CA SER A 156 19.42 -5.03 6.69
C SER A 156 19.34 -5.95 5.47
N CYS A 157 18.40 -5.70 4.56
CA CYS A 157 18.29 -6.47 3.32
C CYS A 157 19.27 -5.93 2.28
N THR A 158 20.30 -6.70 1.97
CA THR A 158 21.26 -6.39 0.89
C THR A 158 21.09 -7.25 -0.34
N GLY A 159 20.27 -8.30 -0.25
CA GLY A 159 19.92 -9.23 -1.32
C GLY A 159 19.15 -10.41 -0.76
N TYR A 160 18.45 -11.13 -1.61
CA TYR A 160 17.61 -12.26 -1.23
C TYR A 160 17.37 -13.20 -2.41
N LYS A 161 16.86 -14.40 -2.13
CA LYS A 161 16.31 -15.27 -3.15
C LYS A 161 14.83 -14.92 -3.34
N ASP A 162 14.43 -14.56 -4.57
CA ASP A 162 13.05 -14.21 -4.90
C ASP A 162 12.21 -15.45 -5.27
N ASP A 163 10.92 -15.24 -5.53
CA ASP A 163 9.96 -16.28 -5.93
C ASP A 163 10.32 -16.99 -7.25
N LEU A 164 11.15 -16.36 -8.08
CA LEU A 164 11.65 -16.93 -9.34
C LEU A 164 12.99 -17.67 -9.16
N GLY A 165 13.51 -17.72 -7.93
CA GLY A 165 14.81 -18.31 -7.62
C GLY A 165 15.99 -17.43 -8.01
N LEU A 166 15.77 -16.18 -8.42
CA LEU A 166 16.83 -15.22 -8.71
C LEU A 166 17.39 -14.64 -7.40
N GLN A 167 18.58 -14.07 -7.47
CA GLN A 167 19.25 -13.44 -6.32
C GLN A 167 19.49 -11.95 -6.57
N PRO A 168 18.42 -11.14 -6.50
CA PRO A 168 18.58 -9.69 -6.62
C PRO A 168 19.38 -9.12 -5.45
N THR A 169 20.12 -8.05 -5.71
CA THR A 169 20.69 -7.19 -4.70
C THR A 169 19.74 -6.05 -4.38
N VAL A 170 19.75 -5.61 -3.12
CA VAL A 170 18.99 -4.44 -2.65
C VAL A 170 19.97 -3.39 -2.15
N THR A 171 19.70 -2.15 -2.51
CA THR A 171 20.44 -0.97 -2.02
C THR A 171 19.45 0.00 -1.41
N ALA A 172 19.62 0.33 -0.13
CA ALA A 172 18.92 1.46 0.47
C ALA A 172 19.32 2.76 -0.25
N LEU A 173 18.34 3.58 -0.55
CA LEU A 173 18.58 4.94 -1.05
C LEU A 173 18.35 5.94 0.10
N PRO A 174 18.92 7.16 0.03
CA PRO A 174 18.56 8.20 0.97
C PRO A 174 17.05 8.42 0.97
N ASP A 175 16.44 8.62 2.14
CA ASP A 175 15.02 8.92 2.24
C ASP A 175 14.72 10.18 1.42
N PRO A 176 13.83 10.09 0.44
CA PRO A 176 13.49 11.25 -0.38
C PRO A 176 12.59 12.22 0.39
N ASP A 177 12.60 13.48 -0.02
CA ASP A 177 11.57 14.43 0.42
C ASP A 177 10.18 13.88 0.08
N PRO A 178 9.26 13.68 1.04
CA PRO A 178 7.93 13.18 0.77
C PRO A 178 7.09 14.13 -0.12
N GLY A 179 7.50 15.38 -0.30
CA GLY A 179 6.75 16.39 -1.03
C GLY A 179 5.38 16.65 -0.39
N PRO A 180 4.27 16.50 -1.13
CA PRO A 180 2.91 16.61 -0.57
C PRO A 180 2.49 15.46 0.36
N GLY A 181 3.27 14.37 0.44
CA GLY A 181 3.04 13.25 1.37
C GLY A 181 3.52 13.55 2.79
N ASP A 182 3.35 12.57 3.68
CA ASP A 182 3.73 12.68 5.10
C ASP A 182 5.13 12.11 5.35
N GLU A 183 5.44 10.99 4.72
CA GLU A 183 6.73 10.31 4.82
C GLU A 183 7.04 9.51 3.56
N ALA A 184 8.31 9.23 3.32
CA ALA A 184 8.76 8.47 2.17
C ALA A 184 9.94 7.56 2.51
N VAL A 185 10.12 6.50 1.73
CA VAL A 185 11.27 5.62 1.74
C VAL A 185 11.61 5.22 0.31
N ALA A 186 12.89 5.03 0.00
CA ALA A 186 13.32 4.63 -1.33
C ALA A 186 14.37 3.52 -1.27
N PHE A 187 14.34 2.65 -2.27
CA PHE A 187 15.31 1.59 -2.45
C PHE A 187 15.49 1.23 -3.93
N LYS A 188 16.58 0.57 -4.22
CA LYS A 188 16.88 0.01 -5.52
C LYS A 188 17.01 -1.51 -5.41
N ARG A 189 16.44 -2.25 -6.36
CA ARG A 189 16.59 -3.69 -6.54
C ARG A 189 17.25 -3.94 -7.88
N GLU A 190 18.32 -4.75 -7.92
CA GLU A 190 19.01 -5.13 -9.15
C GLU A 190 18.98 -6.64 -9.34
N SER A 191 18.64 -7.08 -10.54
CA SER A 191 18.65 -8.50 -10.91
C SER A 191 18.99 -8.63 -12.41
N SER A 192 19.91 -9.52 -12.73
CA SER A 192 20.24 -9.86 -14.14
C SER A 192 20.52 -8.64 -15.03
N GLY A 193 21.24 -7.63 -14.50
CA GLY A 193 21.61 -6.43 -15.24
C GLY A 193 20.49 -5.38 -15.37
N THR A 194 19.33 -5.64 -14.81
CA THR A 194 18.20 -4.71 -14.73
C THR A 194 18.09 -4.17 -13.31
N ALA A 195 17.87 -2.88 -13.18
CA ALA A 195 17.60 -2.22 -11.91
C ALA A 195 16.17 -1.68 -11.87
N PHE A 196 15.57 -1.79 -10.71
CA PHE A 196 14.27 -1.23 -10.38
C PHE A 196 14.46 -0.29 -9.20
N TRP A 197 14.00 0.94 -9.36
CA TRP A 197 13.99 1.95 -8.29
C TRP A 197 12.56 2.11 -7.80
N TYR A 198 12.42 2.10 -6.49
CA TYR A 198 11.14 2.25 -5.83
C TYR A 198 11.18 3.45 -4.90
N ARG A 199 10.11 4.23 -4.92
CA ARG A 199 9.80 5.27 -3.95
C ARG A 199 8.41 5.01 -3.41
N VAL A 200 8.31 4.82 -2.11
CA VAL A 200 7.07 4.55 -1.39
C VAL A 200 6.76 5.79 -0.55
N VAL A 201 5.59 6.38 -0.73
CA VAL A 201 5.17 7.62 -0.08
C VAL A 201 3.82 7.44 0.57
N ARG A 202 3.71 7.75 1.86
CA ARG A 202 2.45 7.76 2.60
C ARG A 202 1.79 9.13 2.51
N SER A 203 0.46 9.14 2.42
CA SER A 203 -0.41 10.33 2.54
C SER A 203 -1.68 9.93 3.30
N GLY A 204 -1.71 10.22 4.59
CA GLY A 204 -2.78 9.77 5.49
C GLY A 204 -2.88 8.25 5.58
N SER A 205 -4.03 7.69 5.27
CA SER A 205 -4.29 6.25 5.17
C SER A 205 -3.97 5.66 3.79
N ASN A 206 -3.32 6.42 2.90
CA ASN A 206 -3.01 5.96 1.55
C ASN A 206 -1.50 5.90 1.33
N VAL A 207 -1.08 5.00 0.43
CA VAL A 207 0.31 4.87 0.00
C VAL A 207 0.37 4.93 -1.51
N ALA A 208 1.33 5.69 -2.04
CA ALA A 208 1.71 5.66 -3.44
C ALA A 208 3.09 5.01 -3.59
N VAL A 209 3.18 4.01 -4.46
CA VAL A 209 4.44 3.37 -4.85
C VAL A 209 4.76 3.77 -6.28
N PHE A 210 5.92 4.40 -6.45
CA PHE A 210 6.45 4.75 -7.75
C PHE A 210 7.58 3.78 -8.10
N GLY A 211 7.40 3.05 -9.19
CA GLY A 211 8.38 2.11 -9.70
C GLY A 211 8.96 2.59 -11.04
N TRP A 212 10.26 2.49 -11.21
CA TRP A 212 10.94 2.76 -12.46
C TRP A 212 11.94 1.66 -12.78
N GLN A 213 12.06 1.28 -14.05
CA GLN A 213 12.95 0.23 -14.51
C GLN A 213 14.00 0.78 -15.47
N GLY A 214 15.24 0.33 -15.36
CA GLY A 214 16.31 0.66 -16.28
C GLY A 214 17.48 -0.32 -16.23
N LEU A 215 18.53 -0.05 -17.00
CA LEU A 215 19.76 -0.86 -16.94
C LEU A 215 20.55 -0.51 -15.67
N ALA A 216 21.04 -1.54 -14.99
CA ALA A 216 21.83 -1.40 -13.76
C ALA A 216 23.10 -0.55 -13.93
N ALA A 217 23.71 -0.58 -15.12
CA ALA A 217 24.89 0.20 -15.46
C ALA A 217 24.65 1.73 -15.53
N HIS A 218 23.40 2.18 -15.61
CA HIS A 218 23.05 3.59 -15.68
C HIS A 218 22.97 4.21 -14.28
N LYS A 219 24.07 4.77 -13.78
CA LYS A 219 24.16 5.36 -12.43
C LYS A 219 23.20 6.54 -12.18
N SER A 220 22.77 7.24 -13.23
CA SER A 220 21.89 8.42 -13.14
C SER A 220 20.45 8.17 -13.61
N ALA A 221 20.11 6.95 -13.97
CA ALA A 221 18.91 6.66 -14.74
C ALA A 221 17.68 6.32 -13.90
N GLY A 222 17.74 6.45 -12.58
CA GLY A 222 16.73 5.90 -11.69
C GLY A 222 15.82 6.92 -11.02
N VAL A 223 15.41 7.97 -11.71
CA VAL A 223 14.57 8.98 -11.08
C VAL A 223 13.22 9.02 -11.78
N VAL A 224 12.18 8.64 -11.04
CA VAL A 224 10.80 8.99 -11.44
C VAL A 224 10.75 10.51 -11.57
N PRO A 225 10.22 11.06 -12.69
CA PRO A 225 10.11 12.51 -12.83
C PRO A 225 9.38 13.14 -11.65
N ASP A 226 9.98 14.16 -11.05
CA ASP A 226 9.42 14.82 -9.86
C ASP A 226 8.03 15.41 -10.11
N GLU A 227 7.75 15.81 -11.35
CA GLU A 227 6.41 16.29 -11.74
C GLU A 227 5.36 15.18 -11.61
N VAL A 228 5.66 13.94 -12.02
CA VAL A 228 4.75 12.79 -11.91
C VAL A 228 4.45 12.50 -10.45
N ILE A 229 5.48 12.49 -9.60
CA ILE A 229 5.33 12.29 -8.16
C ILE A 229 4.47 13.41 -7.55
N THR A 230 4.84 14.65 -7.85
CA THR A 230 4.18 15.83 -7.26
C THR A 230 2.71 15.92 -7.66
N VAL A 231 2.39 15.71 -8.93
CA VAL A 231 1.01 15.75 -9.43
C VAL A 231 0.18 14.62 -8.81
N GLN A 232 0.74 13.38 -8.78
CA GLN A 232 0.05 12.25 -8.18
C GLN A 232 -0.25 12.47 -6.70
N LEU A 233 0.74 12.91 -5.92
CA LEU A 233 0.56 13.11 -4.47
C LEU A 233 -0.38 14.28 -4.15
N LYS A 234 -0.36 15.37 -4.91
CA LYS A 234 -1.31 16.47 -4.76
C LYS A 234 -2.74 16.01 -5.02
N LYS A 235 -2.93 15.19 -6.06
CA LYS A 235 -4.25 14.66 -6.42
C LYS A 235 -4.77 13.71 -5.34
N LEU A 236 -3.92 12.81 -4.85
CA LEU A 236 -4.24 11.90 -3.75
C LEU A 236 -4.63 12.68 -2.48
N LYS A 237 -3.81 13.64 -2.07
CA LYS A 237 -4.05 14.46 -0.88
C LYS A 237 -5.37 15.24 -0.96
N LYS A 238 -5.66 15.86 -2.10
CA LYS A 238 -6.92 16.61 -2.30
C LYS A 238 -8.15 15.74 -2.08
N LEU A 239 -8.13 14.50 -2.54
CA LEU A 239 -9.28 13.58 -2.39
C LEU A 239 -9.41 13.07 -0.96
N THR A 240 -8.30 12.82 -0.26
CA THR A 240 -8.36 12.44 1.16
C THR A 240 -8.88 13.56 2.05
N GLU A 241 -8.54 14.81 1.77
CA GLU A 241 -9.06 15.98 2.51
C GLU A 241 -10.56 16.15 2.32
N THR A 242 -11.08 15.94 1.09
CA THR A 242 -12.52 16.04 0.79
C THR A 242 -13.33 14.89 1.39
N ALA A 243 -12.82 13.69 1.42
CA ALA A 243 -13.49 12.53 2.02
C ALA A 243 -13.65 12.64 3.56
N GLY A 244 -12.81 13.43 4.22
CA GLY A 244 -12.87 13.65 5.68
C GLY A 244 -13.81 14.75 6.15
N THR A 245 -14.49 15.45 5.24
CA THR A 245 -15.38 16.58 5.55
C THR A 245 -16.87 16.27 5.35
N GLY A 246 -17.23 15.04 4.98
CA GLY A 246 -18.61 14.58 4.77
C GLY A 246 -19.28 13.97 6.01
#